data_c31840d3af6f499b8facc0897731dc00
#
_entry.id   c31840d3af6f499b8facc0897731dc00
#
_cell.length_a   1.000
_cell.length_b   1.000
_cell.length_c   1.000
_cell.angle_alpha   90.00
_cell.angle_beta   90.00
_cell.angle_gamma   90.00
#
_symmetry.space_group_name_H-M   'P 1'
#
loop_
_entity.id
_entity.type
_entity.pdbx_description
1 polymer ?
#
loop_
_entity_poly.entity_id
_entity_poly.type
_entity_poly.pdbx_seq_one_letter_code
_entity_poly.pdbx_strand_id
1 'polypeptide(L)'
;MTDPKTRFITPDDVETQVFDWGTIKWLSEVRVTGQTSSTGGLVILDPGKGHARHNHPGSDEILYFISGEGDQMIEDADGNPMERHMRPGDMAFIPEGVYHSTINTTWEPLRILAIYSPGGPEAVLRGLPDCVIVPPGKLPTR
;
A
#
# COMPACT_ATOMS: atom_id res chain seq x y z
N MET A 1 -23.71 -12.86 8.62
CA MET A 1 -22.52 -12.68 9.49
C MET A 1 -21.30 -13.21 8.76
N THR A 2 -20.22 -12.45 8.76
CA THR A 2 -18.94 -12.91 8.25
C THR A 2 -18.39 -14.03 9.18
N ASP A 3 -17.73 -15.02 8.56
CA ASP A 3 -17.03 -16.07 9.31
C ASP A 3 -16.06 -15.40 10.29
N PRO A 4 -16.04 -15.78 11.59
CA PRO A 4 -15.07 -15.25 12.55
C PRO A 4 -13.62 -15.33 12.12
N LYS A 5 -13.27 -16.28 11.25
CA LYS A 5 -11.92 -16.41 10.69
C LYS A 5 -11.52 -15.21 9.84
N THR A 6 -12.48 -14.50 9.25
CA THR A 6 -12.21 -13.33 8.41
C THR A 6 -12.03 -12.05 9.23
N ARG A 7 -12.03 -12.12 10.54
CA ARG A 7 -11.80 -10.99 11.46
C ARG A 7 -10.39 -10.96 12.03
N PHE A 8 -9.70 -12.08 11.97
CA PHE A 8 -8.32 -12.21 12.43
C PHE A 8 -7.49 -12.72 11.27
N ILE A 9 -6.72 -11.85 10.66
CA ILE A 9 -5.98 -12.11 9.44
C ILE A 9 -4.49 -11.97 9.71
N THR A 10 -3.73 -12.96 9.29
CA THR A 10 -2.28 -12.89 9.28
C THR A 10 -1.76 -12.70 7.86
N PRO A 11 -0.52 -12.25 7.69
CA PRO A 11 0.06 -12.13 6.35
C PRO A 11 0.05 -13.43 5.53
N ASP A 12 0.06 -14.58 6.20
CA ASP A 12 0.04 -15.88 5.51
C ASP A 12 -1.34 -16.27 4.99
N ASP A 13 -2.39 -15.61 5.47
CA ASP A 13 -3.78 -15.91 5.07
C ASP A 13 -4.14 -15.31 3.71
N VAL A 14 -3.33 -14.38 3.20
CA VAL A 14 -3.66 -13.61 2.00
C VAL A 14 -2.59 -13.74 0.93
N GLU A 15 -2.98 -13.50 -0.31
CA GLU A 15 -2.05 -13.47 -1.43
C GLU A 15 -1.08 -12.29 -1.33
N THR A 16 0.04 -12.39 -2.03
CA THR A 16 0.99 -11.29 -2.19
C THR A 16 0.92 -10.77 -3.61
N GLN A 17 0.76 -9.47 -3.76
CA GLN A 17 0.97 -8.78 -5.03
C GLN A 17 2.45 -8.39 -5.11
N VAL A 18 3.15 -8.88 -6.12
CA VAL A 18 4.58 -8.63 -6.30
C VAL A 18 4.79 -7.72 -7.51
N PHE A 19 5.54 -6.65 -7.30
CA PHE A 19 5.91 -5.65 -8.31
C PHE A 19 7.42 -5.47 -8.33
N ASP A 20 7.94 -4.76 -9.32
CA ASP A 20 9.37 -4.43 -9.41
C ASP A 20 9.87 -3.63 -8.20
N TRP A 21 9.01 -2.84 -7.60
CA TRP A 21 9.35 -1.94 -6.50
C TRP A 21 9.09 -2.52 -5.11
N GLY A 22 8.36 -3.61 -5.00
CA GLY A 22 8.03 -4.17 -3.70
C GLY A 22 6.86 -5.13 -3.73
N THR A 23 6.26 -5.33 -2.57
CA THR A 23 5.14 -6.26 -2.38
C THR A 23 4.03 -5.61 -1.60
N ILE A 24 2.79 -6.08 -1.83
CA ILE A 24 1.63 -5.71 -1.04
C ILE A 24 0.88 -6.96 -0.63
N LYS A 25 0.50 -7.02 0.64
CA LYS A 25 -0.48 -7.98 1.17
C LYS A 25 -1.69 -7.21 1.67
N TRP A 26 -2.82 -7.43 1.02
CA TRP A 26 -4.09 -6.82 1.43
C TRP A 26 -4.72 -7.65 2.54
N LEU A 27 -4.53 -7.24 3.78
CA LEU A 27 -5.06 -7.94 4.93
C LEU A 27 -6.56 -7.75 5.08
N SER A 28 -7.08 -6.59 4.66
CA SER A 28 -8.51 -6.33 4.60
C SER A 28 -8.90 -5.78 3.24
N GLU A 29 -9.71 -6.50 2.55
CA GLU A 29 -10.36 -6.12 1.28
C GLU A 29 -11.65 -6.91 1.13
N VAL A 30 -12.45 -6.61 0.12
CA VAL A 30 -13.76 -7.26 -0.09
C VAL A 30 -13.65 -8.79 -0.18
N ARG A 31 -12.59 -9.30 -0.80
CA ARG A 31 -12.36 -10.75 -0.98
C ARG A 31 -11.92 -11.46 0.30
N VAL A 32 -11.48 -10.73 1.30
CA VAL A 32 -10.97 -11.28 2.57
C VAL A 32 -11.94 -11.04 3.70
N THR A 33 -12.32 -9.78 3.94
CA THR A 33 -13.16 -9.40 5.09
C THR A 33 -14.58 -9.01 4.70
N GLY A 34 -14.86 -8.89 3.39
CA GLY A 34 -16.15 -8.38 2.90
C GLY A 34 -16.30 -6.86 3.04
N GLN A 35 -15.26 -6.16 3.52
CA GLN A 35 -15.28 -4.74 3.77
C GLN A 35 -15.10 -3.94 2.47
N THR A 36 -15.97 -2.97 2.25
CA THR A 36 -15.92 -2.09 1.06
C THR A 36 -15.67 -0.63 1.42
N SER A 37 -15.91 -0.22 2.67
CA SER A 37 -15.72 1.17 3.09
C SER A 37 -14.24 1.52 3.30
N SER A 38 -13.39 0.53 3.44
CA SER A 38 -11.93 0.72 3.48
C SER A 38 -11.21 -0.57 3.10
N THR A 39 -9.97 -0.43 2.64
CA THR A 39 -9.04 -1.56 2.50
C THR A 39 -7.76 -1.24 3.24
N GLY A 40 -7.12 -2.27 3.76
CA GLY A 40 -5.85 -2.14 4.49
C GLY A 40 -4.82 -3.13 3.98
N GLY A 41 -3.67 -2.61 3.58
CA GLY A 41 -2.59 -3.40 3.02
C GLY A 41 -1.24 -3.11 3.68
N LEU A 42 -0.44 -4.16 3.83
CA LEU A 42 0.96 -4.05 4.21
C LEU A 42 1.79 -3.93 2.95
N VAL A 43 2.47 -2.80 2.80
CA VAL A 43 3.34 -2.49 1.68
C VAL A 43 4.79 -2.61 2.13
N ILE A 44 5.59 -3.30 1.33
CA ILE A 44 7.04 -3.32 1.52
C ILE A 44 7.68 -2.78 0.25
N LEU A 45 8.39 -1.66 0.39
CA LEU A 45 9.18 -1.10 -0.70
C LEU A 45 10.61 -1.58 -0.59
N ASP A 46 11.15 -2.11 -1.67
CA ASP A 46 12.52 -2.59 -1.72
C ASP A 46 13.52 -1.42 -1.61
N PRO A 47 14.74 -1.68 -1.12
CA PRO A 47 15.78 -0.66 -1.06
C PRO A 47 15.98 0.07 -2.39
N GLY A 48 15.98 1.39 -2.34
CA GLY A 48 16.19 2.25 -3.51
C GLY A 48 15.03 2.31 -4.49
N LYS A 49 13.90 1.68 -4.18
CA LYS A 49 12.73 1.63 -5.07
C LYS A 49 11.52 2.26 -4.42
N GLY A 50 10.46 2.42 -5.18
CA GLY A 50 9.23 2.99 -4.68
C GLY A 50 8.14 3.04 -5.72
N HIS A 51 6.99 3.53 -5.28
CA HIS A 51 5.83 3.73 -6.12
C HIS A 51 5.91 5.15 -6.70
N ALA A 52 6.15 5.24 -8.01
CA ALA A 52 6.29 6.51 -8.72
C ALA A 52 5.00 7.35 -8.66
N ARG A 53 5.08 8.60 -9.07
CA ARG A 53 3.96 9.54 -9.08
C ARG A 53 2.71 8.92 -9.68
N HIS A 54 1.65 8.86 -8.88
CA HIS A 54 0.36 8.29 -9.22
C HIS A 54 -0.73 8.91 -8.34
N ASN A 55 -1.99 8.61 -8.63
CA ASN A 55 -3.12 8.99 -7.80
C ASN A 55 -4.13 7.84 -7.68
N HIS A 56 -5.07 7.99 -6.77
CA HIS A 56 -6.18 7.06 -6.58
C HIS A 56 -7.50 7.84 -6.69
N PRO A 57 -8.05 7.97 -7.90
CA PRO A 57 -9.37 8.59 -8.06
C PRO A 57 -10.43 7.82 -7.27
N GLY A 58 -11.18 8.54 -6.45
CA GLY A 58 -12.25 7.95 -5.66
C GLY A 58 -11.86 7.40 -4.30
N SER A 59 -10.60 7.45 -3.90
CA SER A 59 -10.18 6.95 -2.58
C SER A 59 -9.24 7.93 -1.88
N ASP A 60 -9.51 8.20 -0.60
CA ASP A 60 -8.53 8.79 0.30
C ASP A 60 -7.53 7.71 0.71
N GLU A 61 -6.32 8.10 1.06
CA GLU A 61 -5.26 7.18 1.48
C GLU A 61 -4.60 7.66 2.76
N ILE A 62 -4.38 6.73 3.68
CA ILE A 62 -3.54 6.93 4.85
C ILE A 62 -2.34 6.00 4.72
N LEU A 63 -1.14 6.55 4.90
CA LEU A 63 0.10 5.79 4.98
C LEU A 63 0.67 5.94 6.38
N TYR A 64 0.80 4.82 7.09
CA TYR A 64 1.47 4.78 8.38
C TYR A 64 2.80 4.04 8.24
N PHE A 65 3.90 4.73 8.53
CA PHE A 65 5.25 4.19 8.38
C PHE A 65 5.60 3.34 9.59
N ILE A 66 5.74 2.03 9.37
CA ILE A 66 5.94 1.04 10.43
C ILE A 66 7.42 0.91 10.76
N SER A 67 8.27 0.68 9.74
CA SER A 67 9.70 0.51 9.87
C SER A 67 10.40 0.90 8.59
N GLY A 68 11.68 1.26 8.70
CA GLY A 68 12.42 1.85 7.59
C GLY A 68 12.09 3.33 7.42
N GLU A 69 12.69 3.97 6.44
CA GLU A 69 12.55 5.40 6.16
C GLU A 69 12.46 5.61 4.66
N GLY A 70 11.86 6.72 4.26
CA GLY A 70 11.75 7.07 2.84
C GLY A 70 11.20 8.48 2.64
N ASP A 71 11.17 8.89 1.40
CA ASP A 71 10.68 10.22 1.02
C ASP A 71 9.26 10.10 0.47
N GLN A 72 8.36 10.87 1.08
CA GLN A 72 6.97 11.00 0.64
C GLN A 72 6.80 12.33 -0.07
N MET A 73 6.24 12.28 -1.28
CA MET A 73 5.81 13.45 -2.03
C MET A 73 4.28 13.46 -2.10
N ILE A 74 3.67 14.60 -1.88
CA ILE A 74 2.23 14.85 -2.05
C ILE A 74 2.09 16.21 -2.73
N GLU A 75 1.32 16.28 -3.81
CA GLU A 75 1.07 17.56 -4.47
C GLU A 75 0.05 18.39 -3.70
N ASP A 76 0.27 19.71 -3.70
CA ASP A 76 -0.69 20.66 -3.14
C ASP A 76 -1.85 20.95 -4.13
N ALA A 77 -2.76 21.85 -3.76
CA ALA A 77 -3.91 22.20 -4.59
C ALA A 77 -3.54 22.82 -5.94
N ASP A 78 -2.34 23.40 -6.04
CA ASP A 78 -1.84 24.01 -7.27
C ASP A 78 -0.96 23.05 -8.09
N GLY A 79 -0.81 21.80 -7.63
CA GLY A 79 0.01 20.79 -8.30
C GLY A 79 1.50 20.89 -7.97
N ASN A 80 1.88 21.67 -6.97
CA ASN A 80 3.26 21.77 -6.55
C ASN A 80 3.62 20.63 -5.58
N PRO A 81 4.78 19.97 -5.76
CA PRO A 81 5.19 18.88 -4.88
C PRO A 81 5.58 19.40 -3.49
N MET A 82 5.07 18.73 -2.48
CA MET A 82 5.52 18.86 -1.10
C MET A 82 6.23 17.56 -0.75
N GLU A 83 7.48 17.64 -0.31
CA GLU A 83 8.25 16.46 0.06
C GLU A 83 8.61 16.45 1.53
N ARG A 84 8.61 15.25 2.11
CA ARG A 84 9.05 15.04 3.47
C ARG A 84 9.70 13.69 3.64
N HIS A 85 10.81 13.67 4.38
CA HIS A 85 11.43 12.42 4.80
C HIS A 85 10.62 11.83 5.96
N MET A 86 10.19 10.59 5.82
CA MET A 86 9.30 9.91 6.77
C MET A 86 10.07 8.85 7.54
N ARG A 87 9.76 8.75 8.82
CA ARG A 87 10.37 7.81 9.77
C ARG A 87 9.29 6.96 10.44
N PRO A 88 9.67 5.85 11.10
CA PRO A 88 8.70 5.03 11.84
C PRO A 88 7.86 5.86 12.80
N GLY A 89 6.53 5.65 12.75
CA GLY A 89 5.56 6.43 13.54
C GLY A 89 4.96 7.62 12.82
N ASP A 90 5.52 8.04 11.69
CA ASP A 90 4.96 9.13 10.90
C ASP A 90 3.77 8.63 10.07
N MET A 91 2.85 9.55 9.78
CA MET A 91 1.68 9.29 8.97
C MET A 91 1.57 10.34 7.88
N ALA A 92 1.17 9.90 6.68
CA ALA A 92 0.77 10.78 5.59
C ALA A 92 -0.71 10.58 5.28
N PHE A 93 -1.43 11.68 5.06
CA PHE A 93 -2.80 11.65 4.55
C PHE A 93 -2.82 12.21 3.13
N ILE A 94 -3.38 11.43 2.21
CA ILE A 94 -3.46 11.79 0.79
C ILE A 94 -4.93 11.84 0.40
N PRO A 95 -5.48 13.04 0.13
CA PRO A 95 -6.86 13.18 -0.34
C PRO A 95 -7.07 12.46 -1.68
N GLU A 96 -8.32 12.07 -1.95
CA GLU A 96 -8.66 11.41 -3.19
C GLU A 96 -8.17 12.22 -4.42
N GLY A 97 -7.64 11.50 -5.40
CA GLY A 97 -7.20 12.07 -6.65
C GLY A 97 -5.89 12.88 -6.62
N VAL A 98 -5.33 13.10 -5.43
CA VAL A 98 -4.08 13.87 -5.30
C VAL A 98 -2.88 13.02 -5.70
N TYR A 99 -2.05 13.54 -6.59
CA TYR A 99 -0.83 12.85 -7.03
C TYR A 99 0.21 12.81 -5.91
N HIS A 100 0.85 11.67 -5.79
CA HIS A 100 1.84 11.42 -4.76
C HIS A 100 2.82 10.32 -5.18
N SER A 101 3.88 10.17 -4.39
CA SER A 101 4.86 9.10 -4.56
C SER A 101 5.53 8.78 -3.23
N THR A 102 5.97 7.55 -3.08
CA THR A 102 6.74 7.10 -1.92
C THR A 102 7.97 6.36 -2.42
N ILE A 103 9.15 6.86 -2.06
CA ILE A 103 10.42 6.28 -2.49
C ILE A 103 11.24 5.88 -1.27
N ASN A 104 11.65 4.62 -1.25
CA ASN A 104 12.61 4.14 -0.27
C ASN A 104 14.01 4.59 -0.67
N THR A 105 14.52 5.60 0.01
CA THR A 105 15.83 6.20 -0.27
C THR A 105 16.96 5.53 0.49
N THR A 106 16.68 4.40 1.14
CA THR A 106 17.64 3.68 1.98
C THR A 106 17.95 2.29 1.40
N TRP A 107 18.82 1.57 2.05
CA TRP A 107 19.14 0.18 1.69
C TRP A 107 18.44 -0.85 2.60
N GLU A 108 17.54 -0.39 3.44
CA GLU A 108 16.69 -1.23 4.26
C GLU A 108 15.27 -1.27 3.64
N PRO A 109 14.52 -2.36 3.82
CA PRO A 109 13.11 -2.36 3.40
C PRO A 109 12.31 -1.29 4.13
N LEU A 110 11.37 -0.66 3.41
CA LEU A 110 10.41 0.29 3.99
C LEU A 110 9.06 -0.40 4.12
N ARG A 111 8.53 -0.49 5.34
CA ARG A 111 7.24 -1.11 5.64
C ARG A 111 6.21 -0.05 5.98
N ILE A 112 5.07 -0.11 5.29
CA ILE A 112 4.01 0.88 5.41
C ILE A 112 2.67 0.15 5.53
N LEU A 113 1.81 0.62 6.43
CA LEU A 113 0.40 0.26 6.42
C LEU A 113 -0.34 1.28 5.56
N ALA A 114 -0.96 0.83 4.48
CA ALA A 114 -1.76 1.67 3.58
C ALA A 114 -3.23 1.38 3.79
N ILE A 115 -4.02 2.43 4.04
CA ILE A 115 -5.47 2.33 4.19
C ILE A 115 -6.13 3.23 3.17
N TYR A 116 -7.04 2.66 2.38
CA TYR A 116 -7.82 3.38 1.36
C TYR A 116 -9.29 3.41 1.75
N SER A 117 -9.91 4.55 1.59
CA SER A 117 -11.33 4.76 1.91
C SER A 117 -12.03 5.53 0.78
N PRO A 118 -13.00 4.92 0.09
CA PRO A 118 -13.35 3.50 0.09
C PRO A 118 -12.27 2.62 -0.52
N GLY A 119 -12.47 1.31 -0.48
CA GLY A 119 -11.61 0.37 -1.18
C GLY A 119 -11.69 0.53 -2.69
N GLY A 120 -10.77 -0.11 -3.42
CA GLY A 120 -10.69 -0.07 -4.88
C GLY A 120 -9.27 -0.21 -5.41
N PRO A 121 -8.27 0.51 -4.83
CA PRO A 121 -6.89 0.42 -5.31
C PRO A 121 -6.32 -1.00 -5.37
N GLU A 122 -6.71 -1.89 -4.46
CA GLU A 122 -6.27 -3.28 -4.44
C GLU A 122 -6.64 -4.02 -5.73
N ALA A 123 -7.83 -3.75 -6.25
CA ALA A 123 -8.30 -4.37 -7.50
C ALA A 123 -7.57 -3.77 -8.72
N VAL A 124 -7.35 -2.47 -8.72
CA VAL A 124 -6.61 -1.79 -9.80
C VAL A 124 -5.18 -2.32 -9.87
N LEU A 125 -4.50 -2.41 -8.75
CA LEU A 125 -3.13 -2.92 -8.67
C LEU A 125 -3.04 -4.39 -9.09
N ARG A 126 -4.01 -5.21 -8.66
CA ARG A 126 -4.09 -6.62 -9.03
C ARG A 126 -4.18 -6.81 -10.55
N GLY A 127 -4.85 -5.90 -11.23
CA GLY A 127 -5.05 -5.94 -12.68
C GLY A 127 -3.90 -5.39 -13.50
N LEU A 128 -2.86 -4.84 -12.90
CA LEU A 128 -1.73 -4.30 -13.64
C LEU A 128 -0.94 -5.44 -14.32
N PRO A 129 -0.44 -5.23 -15.56
CA PRO A 129 0.24 -6.30 -16.31
C PRO A 129 1.54 -6.78 -15.67
N ASP A 130 2.19 -5.96 -14.85
CA ASP A 130 3.43 -6.31 -14.14
C ASP A 130 3.18 -6.89 -12.74
N CYS A 131 1.91 -6.98 -12.31
CA CYS A 131 1.57 -7.58 -11.02
C CYS A 131 1.64 -9.10 -11.11
N VAL A 132 2.45 -9.71 -10.24
CA VAL A 132 2.52 -11.17 -10.09
C VAL A 132 1.85 -11.54 -8.76
N ILE A 133 0.91 -12.48 -8.82
CA ILE A 133 0.21 -12.95 -7.63
C ILE A 133 0.91 -14.20 -7.08
N VAL A 134 1.29 -14.14 -5.81
CA VAL A 134 1.79 -15.30 -5.07
C VAL A 134 0.67 -15.76 -4.13
N PRO A 135 0.24 -17.04 -4.22
CA PRO A 135 -0.89 -17.52 -3.42
C PRO A 135 -0.65 -17.45 -1.92
N PRO A 136 -1.73 -17.44 -1.11
CA PRO A 136 -1.60 -17.51 0.35
C PRO A 136 -0.73 -18.68 0.81
N GLY A 137 0.06 -18.45 1.84
CA GLY A 137 0.95 -19.46 2.43
C GLY A 137 2.22 -19.75 1.63
N LYS A 138 2.42 -19.05 0.52
CA LYS A 138 3.66 -19.14 -0.28
C LYS A 138 4.51 -17.91 -0.06
N LEU A 139 5.82 -18.10 -0.08
CA LEU A 139 6.76 -16.98 0.04
C LEU A 139 7.01 -16.38 -1.35
N PRO A 140 6.91 -15.07 -1.49
CA PRO A 140 7.33 -14.44 -2.74
C PRO A 140 8.85 -14.60 -2.89
N THR A 141 9.26 -15.00 -4.08
CA THR A 141 10.69 -15.07 -4.46
C THR A 141 10.95 -14.02 -5.51
N ARG A 142 12.10 -13.41 -5.42
CA ARG A 142 12.55 -12.42 -6.36
C ARG A 142 13.87 -12.85 -6.99
#